data_02243310b4c950b22e5991f9aeab57c2
#
_entry.id   02243310b4c950b22e5991f9aeab57c2
#
_cell.length_a   1.000
_cell.length_b   1.000
_cell.length_c   1.000
_cell.angle_alpha   90.00
_cell.angle_beta   90.00
_cell.angle_gamma   90.00
#
_symmetry.space_group_name_H-M   'P 1'
#
loop_
_entity.id
_entity.type
_entity.pdbx_description
1 polymer ?
#
loop_
_entity_poly.entity_id
_entity_poly.type
_entity_poly.pdbx_seq_one_letter_code
_entity_poly.pdbx_strand_id
1 'polypeptide(L)'
;MQDLPIYADLNGQSVFITGGGSGIGAALTEGFLRQGARVAFCQRSDATGFCDEMAAATGNRPLFLPCDITDVPALKAVIGEAAARHGPITVLVNNAANDKRHATLETDEAFWEWSIAINLKAYFFAAQAVLPGMQAAGGGSIINFTSISYMFGAAGYPVYTTANSGINGMTRTLAR
;
A
#
# COMPACT_ATOMS: atom_id res chain seq x y z
N MET A 1 24.29 4.91 13.01
CA MET A 1 23.30 4.25 12.16
C MET A 1 23.74 2.81 11.97
N GLN A 2 22.89 1.82 12.27
CA GLN A 2 23.22 0.42 11.93
C GLN A 2 23.36 0.32 10.42
N ASP A 3 24.43 -0.30 9.93
CA ASP A 3 24.59 -0.64 8.52
C ASP A 3 23.48 -1.63 8.13
N LEU A 4 22.43 -1.13 7.49
CA LEU A 4 21.38 -1.98 6.96
C LEU A 4 21.92 -2.75 5.74
N PRO A 5 21.52 -4.01 5.56
CA PRO A 5 21.92 -4.76 4.37
C PRO A 5 21.42 -4.05 3.12
N ILE A 6 22.22 -4.02 2.07
CA ILE A 6 21.86 -3.45 0.77
C ILE A 6 21.45 -4.59 -0.17
N TYR A 7 20.26 -4.46 -0.73
CA TYR A 7 19.71 -5.35 -1.74
C TYR A 7 19.81 -4.67 -3.10
N ALA A 8 20.84 -5.02 -3.85
CA ALA A 8 21.20 -4.33 -5.09
C ALA A 8 20.11 -4.36 -6.17
N ASP A 9 19.25 -5.37 -6.14
CA ASP A 9 18.10 -5.55 -7.03
C ASP A 9 16.95 -4.56 -6.76
N LEU A 10 16.94 -3.90 -5.60
CA LEU A 10 15.97 -2.84 -5.30
C LEU A 10 16.39 -1.47 -5.85
N ASN A 11 17.65 -1.29 -6.20
CA ASN A 11 18.14 -0.02 -6.73
C ASN A 11 17.46 0.32 -8.08
N GLY A 12 16.87 1.50 -8.16
CA GLY A 12 16.15 1.96 -9.35
C GLY A 12 14.77 1.33 -9.56
N GLN A 13 14.33 0.40 -8.71
CA GLN A 13 12.97 -0.15 -8.79
C GLN A 13 11.91 0.94 -8.56
N SER A 14 10.78 0.83 -9.24
CA SER A 14 9.63 1.72 -9.07
C SER A 14 8.66 1.11 -8.07
N VAL A 15 8.54 1.73 -6.89
CA VAL A 15 7.74 1.24 -5.77
C VAL A 15 6.54 2.14 -5.54
N PHE A 16 5.34 1.57 -5.41
CA PHE A 16 4.14 2.30 -5.00
C PHE A 16 3.60 1.77 -3.67
N ILE A 17 3.35 2.66 -2.71
CA ILE A 17 2.90 2.31 -1.36
C ILE A 17 1.57 3.02 -1.05
N THR A 18 0.53 2.30 -0.68
CA THR A 18 -0.66 2.92 -0.12
C THR A 18 -0.44 3.24 1.37
N GLY A 19 -0.70 4.50 1.79
CA GLY A 19 -0.47 4.95 3.16
C GLY A 19 1.01 5.10 3.51
N GLY A 20 1.84 5.56 2.58
CA GLY A 20 3.30 5.57 2.72
C GLY A 20 3.90 6.69 3.58
N GLY A 21 3.12 7.65 4.07
CA GLY A 21 3.64 8.82 4.79
C GLY A 21 3.51 8.77 6.31
N SER A 22 3.04 7.68 6.91
CA SER A 22 2.90 7.54 8.37
C SER A 22 3.03 6.08 8.83
N GLY A 23 3.36 5.90 10.11
CA GLY A 23 3.42 4.58 10.75
C GLY A 23 4.29 3.57 10.00
N ILE A 24 3.75 2.36 9.77
CA ILE A 24 4.43 1.28 9.04
C ILE A 24 4.78 1.73 7.61
N GLY A 25 3.86 2.42 6.94
CA GLY A 25 4.08 2.91 5.58
C GLY A 25 5.25 3.88 5.46
N ALA A 26 5.44 4.78 6.43
CA ALA A 26 6.59 5.68 6.47
C ALA A 26 7.91 4.93 6.60
N ALA A 27 7.97 3.93 7.48
CA ALA A 27 9.16 3.09 7.64
C ALA A 27 9.48 2.28 6.36
N LEU A 28 8.45 1.80 5.66
CA LEU A 28 8.62 1.14 4.37
C LEU A 28 9.12 2.10 3.30
N THR A 29 8.56 3.31 3.23
CA THR A 29 8.99 4.37 2.31
C THR A 29 10.48 4.68 2.53
N GLU A 30 10.89 4.93 3.77
CA GLU A 30 12.29 5.16 4.12
C GLU A 30 13.17 3.95 3.75
N GLY A 31 12.74 2.74 4.09
CA GLY A 31 13.47 1.52 3.78
C GLY A 31 13.77 1.36 2.29
N PHE A 32 12.77 1.53 1.43
CA PHE A 32 12.94 1.46 -0.02
C PHE A 32 13.80 2.60 -0.57
N LEU A 33 13.65 3.84 -0.07
CA LEU A 33 14.50 4.97 -0.48
C LEU A 33 15.97 4.71 -0.15
N ARG A 34 16.27 4.13 1.02
CA ARG A 34 17.64 3.75 1.42
C ARG A 34 18.24 2.64 0.56
N GLN A 35 17.41 1.84 -0.10
CA GLN A 35 17.84 0.84 -1.10
C GLN A 35 18.03 1.45 -2.50
N GLY A 36 17.81 2.76 -2.69
CA GLY A 36 17.92 3.43 -3.98
C GLY A 36 16.70 3.27 -4.88
N ALA A 37 15.57 2.80 -4.35
CA ALA A 37 14.33 2.70 -5.10
C ALA A 37 13.69 4.08 -5.33
N ARG A 38 12.94 4.22 -6.42
CA ARG A 38 12.07 5.36 -6.70
C ARG A 38 10.71 5.10 -6.06
N VAL A 39 10.42 5.79 -4.95
CA VAL A 39 9.21 5.54 -4.18
C VAL A 39 8.15 6.59 -4.48
N ALA A 40 6.96 6.14 -4.86
CA ALA A 40 5.74 6.93 -4.85
C ALA A 40 4.78 6.36 -3.79
N PHE A 41 4.01 7.22 -3.15
CA PHE A 41 2.98 6.77 -2.22
C PHE A 41 1.76 7.67 -2.23
N CYS A 42 0.62 7.14 -1.80
CA CYS A 42 -0.59 7.90 -1.65
C CYS A 42 -1.15 7.83 -0.22
N GLN A 43 -1.78 8.91 0.21
CA GLN A 43 -2.59 9.02 1.43
C GLN A 43 -3.48 10.26 1.37
N ARG A 44 -4.44 10.38 2.30
CA ARG A 44 -5.39 11.51 2.35
C ARG A 44 -4.79 12.78 2.95
N SER A 45 -4.05 12.62 4.06
CA SER A 45 -3.43 13.75 4.75
C SER A 45 -2.17 14.21 4.03
N ASP A 46 -1.87 15.50 4.14
CA ASP A 46 -0.62 16.06 3.60
C ASP A 46 0.61 15.35 4.19
N ALA A 47 1.57 15.06 3.33
CA ALA A 47 2.83 14.40 3.66
C ALA A 47 4.05 15.15 3.10
N THR A 48 3.89 16.41 2.74
CA THR A 48 4.97 17.22 2.16
C THR A 48 6.17 17.30 3.10
N GLY A 49 5.95 17.57 4.39
CA GLY A 49 7.00 17.59 5.40
C GLY A 49 7.74 16.26 5.53
N PHE A 50 7.03 15.14 5.52
CA PHE A 50 7.64 13.82 5.51
C PHE A 50 8.51 13.59 4.26
N CYS A 51 8.07 14.04 3.09
CA CYS A 51 8.88 13.95 1.87
C CYS A 51 10.17 14.74 1.97
N ASP A 52 10.15 15.93 2.59
CA ASP A 52 11.33 16.78 2.81
C ASP A 52 12.30 16.12 3.82
N GLU A 53 11.78 15.52 4.89
CA GLU A 53 12.57 14.74 5.85
C GLU A 53 13.26 13.54 5.16
N MET A 54 12.55 12.81 4.31
CA MET A 54 13.11 11.67 3.57
C MET A 54 14.19 12.12 2.58
N ALA A 55 13.98 13.22 1.88
CA ALA A 55 14.98 13.79 0.99
C ALA A 55 16.28 14.14 1.75
N ALA A 56 16.16 14.75 2.93
CA ALA A 56 17.31 15.07 3.78
C ALA A 56 18.00 13.82 4.35
N ALA A 57 17.23 12.80 4.75
CA ALA A 57 17.75 11.60 5.40
C ALA A 57 18.36 10.56 4.44
N THR A 58 17.88 10.49 3.19
CA THR A 58 18.23 9.44 2.23
C THR A 58 18.87 9.96 0.94
N GLY A 59 18.80 11.27 0.70
CA GLY A 59 19.18 11.88 -0.59
C GLY A 59 18.12 11.71 -1.70
N ASN A 60 17.03 10.99 -1.44
CA ASN A 60 15.97 10.70 -2.39
C ASN A 60 14.62 11.18 -1.84
N ARG A 61 13.91 12.01 -2.62
CA ARG A 61 12.59 12.52 -2.24
C ARG A 61 11.49 11.61 -2.79
N PRO A 62 10.63 11.02 -1.95
CA PRO A 62 9.51 10.24 -2.45
C PRO A 62 8.46 11.12 -3.14
N LEU A 63 7.72 10.58 -4.08
CA LEU A 63 6.60 11.21 -4.74
C LEU A 63 5.33 10.99 -3.90
N PHE A 64 4.82 12.05 -3.29
CA PHE A 64 3.54 12.04 -2.59
C PHE A 64 2.40 12.40 -3.54
N LEU A 65 1.33 11.60 -3.55
CA LEU A 65 0.13 11.80 -4.35
C LEU A 65 -1.10 11.73 -3.43
N PRO A 66 -1.80 12.87 -3.20
CA PRO A 66 -2.99 12.85 -2.34
C PRO A 66 -4.09 11.98 -2.96
N CYS A 67 -4.62 11.03 -2.16
CA CYS A 67 -5.67 10.12 -2.63
C CYS A 67 -6.41 9.47 -1.46
N ASP A 68 -7.74 9.37 -1.57
CA ASP A 68 -8.52 8.42 -0.80
C ASP A 68 -8.58 7.10 -1.60
N ILE A 69 -8.01 6.05 -1.05
CA ILE A 69 -7.94 4.75 -1.73
C ILE A 69 -9.29 4.07 -1.91
N THR A 70 -10.34 4.54 -1.23
CA THR A 70 -11.71 4.03 -1.43
C THR A 70 -12.34 4.53 -2.73
N ASP A 71 -11.82 5.63 -3.29
CA ASP A 71 -12.12 6.11 -4.64
C ASP A 71 -11.25 5.37 -5.66
N VAL A 72 -11.79 4.33 -6.25
CA VAL A 72 -11.07 3.46 -7.20
C VAL A 72 -10.57 4.22 -8.45
N PRO A 73 -11.36 5.09 -9.10
CA PRO A 73 -10.86 5.96 -10.17
C PRO A 73 -9.66 6.81 -9.75
N ALA A 74 -9.74 7.48 -8.60
CA ALA A 74 -8.63 8.30 -8.08
C ALA A 74 -7.39 7.45 -7.78
N LEU A 75 -7.56 6.28 -7.15
CA LEU A 75 -6.47 5.35 -6.87
C LEU A 75 -5.75 4.92 -8.15
N LYS A 76 -6.50 4.54 -9.19
CA LYS A 76 -5.92 4.17 -10.49
C LYS A 76 -5.19 5.35 -11.15
N ALA A 77 -5.73 6.55 -11.04
CA ALA A 77 -5.11 7.76 -11.60
C ALA A 77 -3.76 8.06 -10.95
N VAL A 78 -3.66 8.03 -9.60
CA VAL A 78 -2.38 8.29 -8.91
C VAL A 78 -1.35 7.18 -9.15
N ILE A 79 -1.76 5.93 -9.30
CA ILE A 79 -0.86 4.83 -9.70
C ILE A 79 -0.34 5.07 -11.12
N GLY A 80 -1.20 5.48 -12.04
CA GLY A 80 -0.82 5.85 -13.41
C GLY A 80 0.14 7.04 -13.44
N GLU A 81 -0.08 8.07 -12.62
CA GLU A 81 0.83 9.21 -12.50
C GLU A 81 2.20 8.78 -11.95
N ALA A 82 2.22 7.94 -10.92
CA ALA A 82 3.46 7.39 -10.37
C ALA A 82 4.23 6.60 -11.44
N ALA A 83 3.54 5.77 -12.22
CA ALA A 83 4.15 5.01 -13.32
C ALA A 83 4.67 5.92 -14.44
N ALA A 84 3.99 7.00 -14.76
CA ALA A 84 4.45 7.98 -15.76
C ALA A 84 5.75 8.70 -15.31
N ARG A 85 5.92 8.95 -14.00
CA ARG A 85 7.10 9.64 -13.46
C ARG A 85 8.28 8.72 -13.16
N HIS A 86 8.01 7.49 -12.67
CA HIS A 86 9.03 6.57 -12.18
C HIS A 86 9.28 5.38 -13.10
N GLY A 87 8.52 5.24 -14.17
CA GLY A 87 8.45 4.02 -14.97
C GLY A 87 7.46 3.00 -14.39
N PRO A 88 7.25 1.86 -15.06
CA PRO A 88 6.32 0.83 -14.63
C PRO A 88 6.53 0.48 -13.16
N ILE A 89 5.43 0.44 -12.39
CA ILE A 89 5.51 0.04 -10.98
C ILE A 89 5.87 -1.44 -10.93
N THR A 90 7.03 -1.76 -10.37
CA THR A 90 7.54 -3.13 -10.23
C THR A 90 7.34 -3.70 -8.82
N VAL A 91 7.11 -2.81 -7.83
CA VAL A 91 6.76 -3.22 -6.47
C VAL A 91 5.53 -2.44 -6.00
N LEU A 92 4.46 -3.16 -5.67
CA LEU A 92 3.27 -2.59 -5.03
C LEU A 92 3.23 -3.03 -3.57
N VAL A 93 3.05 -2.06 -2.66
CA VAL A 93 2.79 -2.33 -1.25
C VAL A 93 1.42 -1.81 -0.86
N ASN A 94 0.47 -2.71 -0.71
CA ASN A 94 -0.83 -2.44 -0.14
C ASN A 94 -0.72 -2.46 1.39
N ASN A 95 -0.66 -1.26 2.00
CA ASN A 95 -0.44 -1.09 3.43
C ASN A 95 -1.55 -0.26 4.11
N ALA A 96 -2.18 0.68 3.39
CA ALA A 96 -3.22 1.52 3.97
C ALA A 96 -4.42 0.69 4.44
N ALA A 97 -4.75 0.79 5.70
CA ALA A 97 -5.84 0.05 6.33
C ALA A 97 -6.51 0.87 7.44
N ASN A 98 -7.64 0.40 7.94
CA ASN A 98 -8.32 0.96 9.10
C ASN A 98 -8.93 -0.17 9.94
N ASP A 99 -8.51 -0.27 11.19
CA ASP A 99 -8.95 -1.28 12.17
C ASP A 99 -9.96 -0.74 13.19
N LYS A 100 -10.78 0.25 12.81
CA LYS A 100 -11.79 0.84 13.70
C LYS A 100 -12.61 -0.25 14.38
N ARG A 101 -12.60 -0.21 15.71
CA ARG A 101 -13.34 -1.17 16.54
C ARG A 101 -14.84 -0.99 16.40
N HIS A 102 -15.57 -2.11 16.36
CA HIS A 102 -17.03 -2.12 16.24
C HIS A 102 -17.60 -3.47 16.73
N ALA A 103 -18.82 -3.44 17.23
CA ALA A 103 -19.54 -4.64 17.59
C ALA A 103 -20.39 -5.15 16.41
N THR A 104 -20.61 -6.46 16.33
CA THR A 104 -21.38 -7.07 15.25
C THR A 104 -22.80 -6.50 15.17
N LEU A 105 -23.45 -6.30 16.31
CA LEU A 105 -24.83 -5.80 16.37
C LEU A 105 -24.97 -4.30 16.08
N GLU A 106 -23.86 -3.56 16.12
CA GLU A 106 -23.81 -2.11 15.87
C GLU A 106 -23.33 -1.79 14.45
N THR A 107 -22.94 -2.81 13.68
CA THR A 107 -22.42 -2.65 12.33
C THR A 107 -23.57 -2.48 11.36
N ASP A 108 -23.69 -1.29 10.79
CA ASP A 108 -24.61 -1.04 9.66
C ASP A 108 -23.96 -1.33 8.29
N GLU A 109 -24.77 -1.33 7.25
CA GLU A 109 -24.33 -1.58 5.89
C GLU A 109 -23.29 -0.53 5.42
N ALA A 110 -23.49 0.74 5.76
CA ALA A 110 -22.57 1.81 5.37
C ALA A 110 -21.16 1.62 5.97
N PHE A 111 -21.06 1.21 7.25
CA PHE A 111 -19.80 0.87 7.87
C PHE A 111 -19.17 -0.37 7.22
N TRP A 112 -19.97 -1.39 6.93
CA TRP A 112 -19.51 -2.59 6.22
C TRP A 112 -18.87 -2.22 4.88
N GLU A 113 -19.60 -1.50 4.02
CA GLU A 113 -19.14 -1.08 2.70
C GLU A 113 -17.86 -0.23 2.79
N TRP A 114 -17.81 0.73 3.70
CA TRP A 114 -16.63 1.55 3.93
C TRP A 114 -15.42 0.72 4.38
N SER A 115 -15.61 -0.20 5.33
CA SER A 115 -14.52 -1.02 5.87
C SER A 115 -13.97 -2.00 4.82
N ILE A 116 -14.84 -2.63 4.03
CA ILE A 116 -14.44 -3.48 2.91
C ILE A 116 -13.76 -2.66 1.81
N ALA A 117 -14.25 -1.45 1.52
CA ALA A 117 -13.65 -0.58 0.52
C ALA A 117 -12.19 -0.25 0.84
N ILE A 118 -11.88 0.11 2.09
CA ILE A 118 -10.51 0.48 2.49
C ILE A 118 -9.61 -0.73 2.71
N ASN A 119 -10.12 -1.82 3.33
CA ASN A 119 -9.28 -2.93 3.79
C ASN A 119 -9.15 -4.09 2.80
N LEU A 120 -9.96 -4.13 1.72
CA LEU A 120 -9.91 -5.23 0.73
C LEU A 120 -10.05 -4.74 -0.70
N LYS A 121 -11.12 -3.97 -1.01
CA LYS A 121 -11.42 -3.55 -2.38
C LYS A 121 -10.29 -2.72 -2.98
N ALA A 122 -9.76 -1.75 -2.21
CA ALA A 122 -8.64 -0.91 -2.65
C ALA A 122 -7.41 -1.75 -3.05
N TYR A 123 -7.08 -2.78 -2.30
CA TYR A 123 -5.95 -3.68 -2.57
C TYR A 123 -6.08 -4.41 -3.91
N PHE A 124 -7.30 -4.90 -4.18
CA PHE A 124 -7.58 -5.54 -5.47
C PHE A 124 -7.39 -4.59 -6.65
N PHE A 125 -7.95 -3.37 -6.55
CA PHE A 125 -7.87 -2.41 -7.65
C PHE A 125 -6.50 -1.76 -7.80
N ALA A 126 -5.72 -1.63 -6.73
CA ALA A 126 -4.31 -1.24 -6.83
C ALA A 126 -3.50 -2.33 -7.55
N ALA A 127 -3.69 -3.60 -7.19
CA ALA A 127 -3.06 -4.72 -7.90
C ALA A 127 -3.44 -4.73 -9.38
N GLN A 128 -4.74 -4.60 -9.70
CA GLN A 128 -5.23 -4.54 -11.08
C GLN A 128 -4.57 -3.39 -11.88
N ALA A 129 -4.32 -2.24 -11.23
CA ALA A 129 -3.73 -1.08 -11.90
C ALA A 129 -2.25 -1.26 -12.26
N VAL A 130 -1.48 -2.00 -11.45
CA VAL A 130 -0.04 -2.20 -11.69
C VAL A 130 0.27 -3.41 -12.58
N LEU A 131 -0.61 -4.41 -12.62
CA LEU A 131 -0.38 -5.68 -13.33
C LEU A 131 0.03 -5.52 -14.81
N PRO A 132 -0.61 -4.65 -15.63
CA PRO A 132 -0.18 -4.49 -17.03
C PRO A 132 1.27 -4.00 -17.16
N GLY A 133 1.68 -3.06 -16.29
CA GLY A 133 3.05 -2.55 -16.25
C GLY A 133 4.05 -3.61 -15.77
N MET A 134 3.70 -4.40 -14.75
CA MET A 134 4.52 -5.53 -14.28
C MET A 134 4.70 -6.59 -15.35
N GLN A 135 3.62 -6.96 -16.06
CA GLN A 135 3.71 -7.92 -17.17
C GLN A 135 4.61 -7.41 -18.29
N ALA A 136 4.48 -6.15 -18.68
CA ALA A 136 5.33 -5.55 -19.71
C ALA A 136 6.81 -5.45 -19.29
N ALA A 137 7.08 -5.28 -17.98
CA ALA A 137 8.42 -5.26 -17.40
C ALA A 137 9.03 -6.66 -17.16
N GLY A 138 8.28 -7.74 -17.45
CA GLY A 138 8.73 -9.12 -17.25
C GLY A 138 8.53 -9.65 -15.83
N GLY A 139 7.84 -8.91 -14.96
CA GLY A 139 7.51 -9.35 -13.60
C GLY A 139 7.37 -8.19 -12.61
N GLY A 140 7.04 -8.53 -11.39
CA GLY A 140 6.90 -7.59 -10.28
C GLY A 140 6.54 -8.28 -8.97
N SER A 141 6.48 -7.51 -7.90
CA SER A 141 6.14 -8.00 -6.57
C SER A 141 4.96 -7.22 -6.00
N ILE A 142 3.96 -7.92 -5.47
CA ILE A 142 2.83 -7.32 -4.75
C ILE A 142 2.87 -7.80 -3.31
N ILE A 143 3.01 -6.86 -2.39
CA ILE A 143 3.02 -7.10 -0.94
C ILE A 143 1.68 -6.60 -0.38
N ASN A 144 0.90 -7.51 0.16
CA ASN A 144 -0.37 -7.19 0.80
C ASN A 144 -0.24 -7.31 2.32
N PHE A 145 -0.32 -6.19 3.03
CA PHE A 145 -0.40 -6.21 4.48
C PHE A 145 -1.74 -6.78 4.92
N THR A 146 -1.70 -7.72 5.84
CA THR A 146 -2.87 -8.34 6.46
C THR A 146 -2.66 -8.41 7.97
N SER A 147 -3.61 -8.97 8.69
CA SER A 147 -3.54 -9.11 10.14
C SER A 147 -3.79 -10.57 10.55
N ILE A 148 -3.05 -11.02 11.55
CA ILE A 148 -3.29 -12.33 12.17
C ILE A 148 -4.59 -12.37 12.99
N SER A 149 -5.28 -11.24 13.15
CA SER A 149 -6.52 -11.12 13.91
C SER A 149 -7.61 -12.11 13.48
N TYR A 150 -7.69 -12.41 12.17
CA TYR A 150 -8.64 -13.40 11.68
C TYR A 150 -8.30 -14.84 12.10
N MET A 151 -7.01 -15.14 12.28
CA MET A 151 -6.56 -16.47 12.71
C MET A 151 -6.87 -16.76 14.18
N PHE A 152 -6.85 -15.72 15.03
CA PHE A 152 -7.16 -15.84 16.44
C PHE A 152 -8.65 -15.65 16.77
N GLY A 153 -9.49 -15.31 15.79
CA GLY A 153 -10.88 -14.95 16.05
C GLY A 153 -11.00 -13.72 16.96
N ALA A 154 -10.15 -12.71 16.74
CA ALA A 154 -10.09 -11.53 17.60
C ALA A 154 -11.41 -10.75 17.60
N ALA A 155 -11.94 -10.48 18.79
CA ALA A 155 -13.20 -9.75 18.97
C ALA A 155 -13.07 -8.25 18.69
N GLY A 156 -14.20 -7.59 18.40
CA GLY A 156 -14.31 -6.13 18.34
C GLY A 156 -13.98 -5.50 17.00
N TYR A 157 -13.85 -6.26 15.92
CA TYR A 157 -13.72 -5.74 14.54
C TYR A 157 -13.99 -6.82 13.47
N PRO A 158 -15.22 -7.42 13.46
CA PRO A 158 -15.55 -8.54 12.58
C PRO A 158 -15.40 -8.21 11.09
N VAL A 159 -15.73 -6.99 10.63
CA VAL A 159 -15.59 -6.61 9.22
C VAL A 159 -14.11 -6.51 8.82
N TYR A 160 -13.27 -5.94 9.69
CA TYR A 160 -11.83 -5.88 9.47
C TYR A 160 -11.20 -7.27 9.36
N THR A 161 -11.56 -8.20 10.25
CA THR A 161 -11.05 -9.58 10.21
C THR A 161 -11.53 -10.32 8.96
N THR A 162 -12.76 -10.07 8.51
CA THR A 162 -13.31 -10.59 7.25
C THR A 162 -12.48 -10.10 6.05
N ALA A 163 -12.21 -8.79 5.97
CA ALA A 163 -11.38 -8.21 4.92
C ALA A 163 -9.97 -8.83 4.89
N ASN A 164 -9.32 -8.96 6.06
CA ASN A 164 -7.97 -9.53 6.17
C ASN A 164 -7.92 -11.02 5.78
N SER A 165 -8.95 -11.78 6.08
CA SER A 165 -9.10 -13.17 5.58
C SER A 165 -9.23 -13.18 4.05
N GLY A 166 -10.01 -12.25 3.49
CA GLY A 166 -10.16 -12.06 2.04
C GLY A 166 -8.86 -11.71 1.33
N ILE A 167 -8.00 -10.86 1.95
CA ILE A 167 -6.66 -10.52 1.41
C ILE A 167 -5.82 -11.79 1.22
N ASN A 168 -5.86 -12.72 2.16
CA ASN A 168 -5.09 -13.96 2.06
C ASN A 168 -5.51 -14.79 0.83
N GLY A 169 -6.83 -15.00 0.65
CA GLY A 169 -7.38 -15.69 -0.52
C GLY A 169 -7.04 -14.99 -1.83
N MET A 170 -7.22 -13.66 -1.87
CA MET A 170 -6.89 -12.82 -3.02
C MET A 170 -5.41 -12.94 -3.39
N THR A 171 -4.50 -12.83 -2.42
CA THR A 171 -3.05 -12.91 -2.64
C THR A 171 -2.66 -14.25 -3.29
N ARG A 172 -3.20 -15.36 -2.78
CA ARG A 172 -2.92 -16.69 -3.33
C ARG A 172 -3.45 -16.87 -4.75
N THR A 173 -4.58 -16.25 -5.08
CA THR A 173 -5.17 -16.33 -6.41
C THR A 173 -4.42 -15.46 -7.42
N LEU A 174 -4.03 -14.23 -7.03
CA LEU A 174 -3.29 -13.31 -7.91
C LEU A 174 -1.85 -13.77 -8.21
N ALA A 175 -1.30 -14.67 -7.41
CA ALA A 175 0.04 -15.23 -7.60
C ALA A 175 0.10 -16.40 -8.63
N ARG A 176 -1.02 -16.72 -9.30
CA ARG A 176 -1.13 -17.79 -10.32
C ARG A 176 -1.08 -17.22 -11.72
#